data_5970f2c869489ef80a25883d0a364440
#
_entry.id   5970f2c869489ef80a25883d0a364440
#
_cell.length_a   1.000
_cell.length_b   1.000
_cell.length_c   1.000
_cell.angle_alpha   90.00
_cell.angle_beta   90.00
_cell.angle_gamma   90.00
#
_symmetry.space_group_name_H-M   'P 1'
#
loop_
_entity.id
_entity.type
_entity.pdbx_description
1 polymer ?
#
loop_
_entity_poly.entity_id
_entity_poly.type
_entity_poly.pdbx_seq_one_letter_code
_entity_poly.pdbx_strand_id
1 'polypeptide(L)'
;MDWRQRSPQTMGDTKASLDIKEFPDSEVHQTRVLTLKEWQDKWVTGNTTFHQEKGNQLLKKHLETFLNGQSGLRVFFPLCGKAVEMKWFADLGHNVVGVEISELGIREFFKEQNLSYSEEQLAEIPGATVFKSSSGNISLYCCSIFDLPRANIGQFDRIWDRGALVAINPDDRKRYTDIILSLLRKGFRYLLAVLSYDPTKHAGPPFYVTDAEIRRLFGTKCSISCLEKVDAFEERHKHWGIDYIFEKLYLLTEK
;
A
#
# COMPACT_ATOMS: atom_id res chain seq x y z
N MET A 1 33.86 -33.97 15.78
CA MET A 1 33.02 -33.62 16.95
C MET A 1 31.63 -33.29 16.47
N ASP A 2 30.72 -34.18 16.75
CA ASP A 2 29.36 -34.26 16.23
C ASP A 2 28.42 -33.37 17.08
N TRP A 3 27.73 -32.38 16.43
CA TRP A 3 26.83 -31.44 17.11
C TRP A 3 25.34 -31.69 16.80
N ARG A 4 25.01 -32.94 16.47
CA ARG A 4 23.61 -33.38 16.30
C ARG A 4 23.14 -34.06 17.58
N GLN A 5 22.40 -33.35 18.43
CA GLN A 5 21.31 -33.81 19.30
C GLN A 5 21.07 -32.85 20.46
N ARG A 6 20.13 -31.92 20.30
CA ARG A 6 19.24 -31.48 21.39
C ARG A 6 17.90 -31.06 20.78
N SER A 7 16.89 -31.85 21.03
CA SER A 7 15.49 -31.53 20.76
C SER A 7 15.04 -30.36 21.64
N PRO A 8 14.33 -29.36 21.12
CA PRO A 8 13.65 -28.35 21.96
C PRO A 8 12.37 -28.95 22.52
N GLN A 9 12.21 -28.86 23.84
CA GLN A 9 10.96 -29.11 24.53
C GLN A 9 9.88 -28.12 24.02
N THR A 10 8.76 -28.68 23.62
CA THR A 10 7.54 -27.93 23.28
C THR A 10 6.96 -27.30 24.53
N MET A 11 7.20 -26.01 24.74
CA MET A 11 6.35 -25.17 25.56
C MET A 11 5.09 -24.85 24.75
N GLY A 12 3.95 -25.31 25.21
CA GLY A 12 2.64 -24.98 24.66
C GLY A 12 2.29 -23.52 24.94
N ASP A 13 2.51 -22.67 23.96
CA ASP A 13 1.91 -21.34 23.94
C ASP A 13 0.44 -21.46 23.53
N THR A 14 -0.43 -21.46 24.52
CA THR A 14 -1.86 -21.14 24.34
C THR A 14 -1.95 -19.66 23.94
N LYS A 15 -1.83 -19.37 22.64
CA LYS A 15 -2.25 -18.11 22.07
C LYS A 15 -3.76 -17.99 22.28
N ALA A 16 -4.16 -17.22 23.28
CA ALA A 16 -5.53 -16.73 23.36
C ALA A 16 -5.82 -15.98 22.05
N SER A 17 -6.69 -16.54 21.22
CA SER A 17 -7.29 -15.87 20.09
C SER A 17 -8.08 -14.68 20.68
N LEU A 18 -7.56 -13.49 20.57
CA LEU A 18 -8.34 -12.28 20.79
C LEU A 18 -9.32 -12.20 19.62
N ASP A 19 -10.52 -12.73 19.81
CA ASP A 19 -11.66 -12.51 18.93
C ASP A 19 -12.06 -11.03 19.04
N ILE A 20 -11.33 -10.18 18.29
CA ILE A 20 -11.70 -8.79 18.14
C ILE A 20 -12.90 -8.76 17.23
N LYS A 21 -14.04 -8.32 17.75
CA LYS A 21 -15.28 -8.11 16.98
C LYS A 21 -14.94 -7.22 15.78
N GLU A 22 -15.18 -7.72 14.57
CA GLU A 22 -15.25 -6.85 13.41
C GLU A 22 -16.48 -5.97 13.55
N PHE A 23 -16.30 -4.66 13.35
CA PHE A 23 -17.42 -3.73 13.37
C PHE A 23 -18.27 -3.94 12.13
N PRO A 24 -19.61 -4.00 12.25
CA PRO A 24 -20.47 -4.16 11.11
C PRO A 24 -20.40 -2.95 10.16
N ASP A 25 -20.46 -3.20 8.86
CA ASP A 25 -20.42 -2.16 7.80
C ASP A 25 -21.54 -1.12 7.90
N SER A 26 -22.57 -1.39 8.73
CA SER A 26 -23.77 -0.54 8.86
C SER A 26 -23.63 0.63 9.85
N GLU A 27 -22.56 0.67 10.64
CA GLU A 27 -22.32 1.82 11.52
C GLU A 27 -21.63 2.93 10.71
N VAL A 28 -22.43 3.90 10.27
CA VAL A 28 -21.94 5.12 9.61
C VAL A 28 -21.20 5.96 10.64
N HIS A 29 -19.91 5.73 10.77
CA HIS A 29 -19.05 6.62 11.54
C HIS A 29 -18.76 7.86 10.67
N GLN A 30 -18.77 9.06 11.31
CA GLN A 30 -18.35 10.28 10.65
C GLN A 30 -16.89 10.13 10.21
N THR A 31 -16.68 9.81 8.93
CA THR A 31 -15.35 9.76 8.34
C THR A 31 -14.94 11.17 7.94
N ARG A 32 -13.75 11.58 8.34
CA ARG A 32 -13.18 12.85 7.87
C ARG A 32 -12.62 12.65 6.47
N VAL A 33 -13.37 13.12 5.48
CA VAL A 33 -12.92 13.16 4.07
C VAL A 33 -11.76 14.15 3.93
N LEU A 34 -10.72 13.78 3.18
CA LEU A 34 -9.62 14.66 2.81
C LEU A 34 -9.62 14.96 1.32
N THR A 35 -9.39 16.23 1.01
CA THR A 35 -9.17 16.72 -0.36
C THR A 35 -7.75 16.44 -0.85
N LEU A 36 -7.52 16.47 -2.17
CA LEU A 36 -6.18 16.34 -2.74
C LEU A 36 -5.23 17.43 -2.22
N LYS A 37 -5.75 18.65 -2.02
CA LYS A 37 -4.96 19.76 -1.47
C LYS A 37 -4.51 19.46 -0.05
N GLU A 38 -5.37 18.94 0.82
CA GLU A 38 -5.00 18.58 2.18
C GLU A 38 -3.93 17.48 2.23
N TRP A 39 -3.94 16.54 1.26
CA TRP A 39 -2.86 15.56 1.12
C TRP A 39 -1.54 16.22 0.72
N GLN A 40 -1.54 17.17 -0.24
CA GLN A 40 -0.35 17.94 -0.60
C GLN A 40 0.16 18.78 0.58
N ASP A 41 -0.74 19.41 1.34
CA ASP A 41 -0.39 20.22 2.51
C ASP A 41 0.31 19.38 3.61
N LYS A 42 -0.04 18.08 3.76
CA LYS A 42 0.67 17.18 4.68
C LYS A 42 2.16 17.05 4.35
N TRP A 43 2.50 16.97 3.07
CA TRP A 43 3.89 16.92 2.62
C TRP A 43 4.61 18.25 2.89
N VAL A 44 3.98 19.38 2.55
CA VAL A 44 4.54 20.72 2.77
C VAL A 44 4.79 20.98 4.26
N THR A 45 3.90 20.53 5.13
CA THR A 45 4.02 20.72 6.59
C THR A 45 4.85 19.66 7.29
N GLY A 46 5.37 18.67 6.57
CA GLY A 46 6.14 17.55 7.14
C GLY A 46 5.31 16.57 7.97
N ASN A 47 3.97 16.62 7.86
CA ASN A 47 3.07 15.67 8.54
C ASN A 47 2.97 14.36 7.75
N THR A 48 4.09 13.65 7.64
CA THR A 48 4.27 12.42 6.85
C THR A 48 4.51 11.17 7.69
N THR A 49 3.90 11.12 8.88
CA THR A 49 4.05 9.99 9.82
C THR A 49 3.58 8.63 9.27
N PHE A 50 2.89 8.62 8.14
CA PHE A 50 2.53 7.42 7.39
C PHE A 50 3.72 6.81 6.62
N HIS A 51 4.79 7.56 6.39
CA HIS A 51 6.00 7.07 5.72
C HIS A 51 6.79 6.13 6.63
N GLN A 52 7.33 5.05 6.04
CA GLN A 52 8.17 4.05 6.73
C GLN A 52 9.59 4.09 6.16
N GLU A 53 10.52 4.74 6.86
CA GLU A 53 11.91 4.91 6.42
C GLU A 53 12.64 3.59 6.15
N LYS A 54 12.30 2.53 6.90
CA LYS A 54 12.91 1.18 6.76
C LYS A 54 12.10 0.25 5.88
N GLY A 55 11.00 0.74 5.30
CA GLY A 55 10.04 -0.04 4.54
C GLY A 55 9.24 -1.04 5.37
N ASN A 56 8.25 -1.65 4.74
CA ASN A 56 7.27 -2.51 5.41
C ASN A 56 7.83 -3.91 5.68
N GLN A 57 7.73 -4.36 6.93
CA GLN A 57 8.28 -5.66 7.37
C GLN A 57 7.43 -6.84 6.85
N LEU A 58 6.11 -6.67 6.72
CA LEU A 58 5.24 -7.70 6.15
C LEU A 58 5.56 -7.93 4.68
N LEU A 59 5.81 -6.87 3.91
CA LEU A 59 6.25 -7.01 2.52
C LEU A 59 7.58 -7.78 2.44
N LYS A 60 8.56 -7.45 3.28
CA LYS A 60 9.84 -8.18 3.32
C LYS A 60 9.64 -9.66 3.61
N LYS A 61 8.83 -9.98 4.62
CA LYS A 61 8.54 -11.35 5.04
C LYS A 61 7.84 -12.16 3.93
N HIS A 62 6.94 -11.53 3.18
CA HIS A 62 6.15 -12.16 2.13
C HIS A 62 6.65 -11.89 0.71
N LEU A 63 7.91 -11.42 0.57
CA LEU A 63 8.48 -11.05 -0.73
C LEU A 63 8.46 -12.21 -1.73
N GLU A 64 8.87 -13.42 -1.31
CA GLU A 64 8.84 -14.62 -2.17
C GLU A 64 7.41 -14.99 -2.58
N THR A 65 6.44 -14.87 -1.68
CA THR A 65 5.03 -15.06 -2.00
C THR A 65 4.56 -14.02 -3.03
N PHE A 66 5.03 -12.79 -2.93
CA PHE A 66 4.68 -11.71 -3.84
C PHE A 66 5.31 -11.89 -5.21
N LEU A 67 6.62 -12.16 -5.27
CA LEU A 67 7.35 -12.34 -6.53
C LEU A 67 7.05 -13.68 -7.21
N ASN A 68 6.80 -14.72 -6.43
CA ASN A 68 6.53 -16.09 -6.92
C ASN A 68 7.63 -16.60 -7.86
N GLY A 69 8.90 -16.37 -7.49
CA GLY A 69 10.07 -16.79 -8.24
C GLY A 69 10.27 -16.08 -9.58
N GLN A 70 9.53 -15.00 -9.88
CA GLN A 70 9.60 -14.29 -11.15
C GLN A 70 10.52 -13.06 -11.05
N SER A 71 11.16 -12.72 -12.17
CA SER A 71 12.03 -11.55 -12.36
C SER A 71 11.52 -10.66 -13.50
N GLY A 72 12.06 -9.43 -13.59
CA GLY A 72 11.71 -8.50 -14.67
C GLY A 72 10.23 -8.05 -14.65
N LEU A 73 9.59 -8.12 -13.49
CA LEU A 73 8.18 -7.81 -13.31
C LEU A 73 7.92 -6.31 -13.39
N ARG A 74 6.71 -5.93 -13.80
CA ARG A 74 6.19 -4.58 -13.65
C ARG A 74 5.43 -4.49 -12.32
N VAL A 75 5.89 -3.63 -11.42
CA VAL A 75 5.36 -3.45 -10.06
C VAL A 75 4.74 -2.07 -9.94
N PHE A 76 3.49 -2.00 -9.51
CA PHE A 76 2.77 -0.74 -9.33
C PHE A 76 2.60 -0.38 -7.85
N PHE A 77 2.79 0.89 -7.57
CA PHE A 77 2.64 1.51 -6.25
C PHE A 77 1.60 2.64 -6.33
N PRO A 78 0.34 2.40 -5.96
CA PRO A 78 -0.65 3.47 -5.86
C PRO A 78 -0.34 4.38 -4.68
N LEU A 79 -0.55 5.70 -4.82
CA LEU A 79 -0.32 6.72 -3.78
C LEU A 79 1.05 6.51 -3.10
N CYS A 80 2.09 6.41 -3.93
CA CYS A 80 3.37 5.82 -3.54
C CYS A 80 4.18 6.68 -2.56
N GLY A 81 3.87 7.98 -2.42
CA GLY A 81 4.67 8.89 -1.62
C GLY A 81 6.15 8.78 -1.97
N LYS A 82 6.96 8.54 -0.95
CA LYS A 82 8.40 8.27 -1.07
C LYS A 82 8.78 6.85 -0.58
N ALA A 83 7.91 5.87 -0.82
CA ALA A 83 8.12 4.48 -0.38
C ALA A 83 9.48 3.94 -0.83
N VAL A 84 10.30 3.54 0.15
CA VAL A 84 11.67 3.03 -0.10
C VAL A 84 11.65 1.70 -0.85
N GLU A 85 10.56 0.97 -0.77
CA GLU A 85 10.34 -0.30 -1.46
C GLU A 85 10.40 -0.16 -2.98
N MET A 86 10.08 1.00 -3.53
CA MET A 86 10.24 1.26 -4.97
C MET A 86 11.68 1.05 -5.42
N LYS A 87 12.64 1.55 -4.63
CA LYS A 87 14.07 1.33 -4.89
C LYS A 87 14.45 -0.14 -4.73
N TRP A 88 13.92 -0.85 -3.72
CA TRP A 88 14.21 -2.28 -3.53
C TRP A 88 13.82 -3.10 -4.76
N PHE A 89 12.60 -2.90 -5.28
CA PHE A 89 12.16 -3.63 -6.46
C PHE A 89 12.96 -3.27 -7.70
N ALA A 90 13.33 -1.99 -7.86
CA ALA A 90 14.19 -1.55 -8.95
C ALA A 90 15.58 -2.19 -8.88
N ASP A 91 16.18 -2.28 -7.68
CA ASP A 91 17.47 -2.95 -7.45
C ASP A 91 17.41 -4.47 -7.69
N LEU A 92 16.25 -5.09 -7.49
CA LEU A 92 16.00 -6.50 -7.83
C LEU A 92 15.75 -6.72 -9.35
N GLY A 93 15.85 -5.67 -10.17
CA GLY A 93 15.69 -5.76 -11.62
C GLY A 93 14.24 -5.71 -12.13
N HIS A 94 13.33 -5.21 -11.28
CA HIS A 94 11.93 -4.98 -11.68
C HIS A 94 11.73 -3.57 -12.23
N ASN A 95 10.66 -3.38 -13.02
CA ASN A 95 10.22 -2.08 -13.49
C ASN A 95 9.15 -1.54 -12.56
N VAL A 96 9.42 -0.42 -11.91
CA VAL A 96 8.57 0.19 -10.90
C VAL A 96 7.82 1.38 -11.48
N VAL A 97 6.52 1.42 -11.26
CA VAL A 97 5.67 2.56 -11.59
C VAL A 97 4.91 2.97 -10.34
N GLY A 98 4.92 4.25 -10.03
CA GLY A 98 4.15 4.82 -8.93
C GLY A 98 3.29 5.98 -9.38
N VAL A 99 2.24 6.28 -8.61
CA VAL A 99 1.44 7.50 -8.73
C VAL A 99 1.36 8.19 -7.37
N GLU A 100 1.57 9.49 -7.36
CA GLU A 100 1.53 10.33 -6.16
C GLU A 100 1.01 11.72 -6.54
N ILE A 101 0.18 12.31 -5.69
CA ILE A 101 -0.35 13.65 -5.91
C ILE A 101 0.65 14.75 -5.51
N SER A 102 1.57 14.43 -4.60
CA SER A 102 2.57 15.37 -4.10
C SER A 102 3.87 15.28 -4.90
N GLU A 103 4.16 16.32 -5.67
CA GLU A 103 5.45 16.47 -6.34
C GLU A 103 6.61 16.48 -5.31
N LEU A 104 6.40 17.12 -4.15
CA LEU A 104 7.39 17.13 -3.09
C LEU A 104 7.73 15.72 -2.61
N GLY A 105 6.73 14.86 -2.40
CA GLY A 105 6.96 13.46 -2.01
C GLY A 105 7.79 12.69 -3.04
N ILE A 106 7.52 12.90 -4.35
CA ILE A 106 8.29 12.29 -5.43
C ILE A 106 9.74 12.79 -5.44
N ARG A 107 9.95 14.11 -5.33
CA ARG A 107 11.29 14.71 -5.30
C ARG A 107 12.09 14.25 -4.09
N GLU A 108 11.45 14.14 -2.92
CA GLU A 108 12.08 13.60 -1.72
C GLU A 108 12.50 12.14 -1.92
N PHE A 109 11.69 11.30 -2.56
CA PHE A 109 12.07 9.93 -2.90
C PHE A 109 13.37 9.88 -3.68
N PHE A 110 13.46 10.59 -4.81
CA PHE A 110 14.66 10.58 -5.64
C PHE A 110 15.89 11.11 -4.90
N LYS A 111 15.72 12.17 -4.10
CA LYS A 111 16.77 12.76 -3.28
C LYS A 111 17.27 11.77 -2.21
N GLU A 112 16.38 11.20 -1.43
CA GLU A 112 16.71 10.28 -0.32
C GLU A 112 17.32 8.97 -0.82
N GLN A 113 16.88 8.49 -1.99
CA GLN A 113 17.44 7.29 -2.62
C GLN A 113 18.71 7.60 -3.46
N ASN A 114 19.16 8.85 -3.50
CA ASN A 114 20.32 9.30 -4.28
C ASN A 114 20.23 8.89 -5.77
N LEU A 115 19.05 9.11 -6.37
CA LEU A 115 18.74 8.76 -7.76
C LEU A 115 18.65 10.03 -8.61
N SER A 116 19.33 10.02 -9.76
CA SER A 116 19.11 11.01 -10.81
C SER A 116 17.86 10.69 -11.61
N TYR A 117 17.15 11.71 -12.07
CA TYR A 117 15.91 11.57 -12.81
C TYR A 117 15.73 12.69 -13.85
N SER A 118 14.83 12.46 -14.80
CA SER A 118 14.29 13.45 -15.73
C SER A 118 12.80 13.69 -15.47
N GLU A 119 12.31 14.83 -15.92
CA GLU A 119 10.91 15.24 -15.82
C GLU A 119 10.32 15.41 -17.21
N GLU A 120 9.12 14.90 -17.43
CA GLU A 120 8.40 14.98 -18.70
C GLU A 120 6.94 15.33 -18.43
N GLN A 121 6.43 16.36 -19.10
CA GLN A 121 5.02 16.74 -19.01
C GLN A 121 4.15 15.73 -19.72
N LEU A 122 3.02 15.37 -19.13
CA LEU A 122 2.07 14.42 -19.71
C LEU A 122 1.00 15.18 -20.50
N ALA A 123 1.02 15.04 -21.84
CA ALA A 123 0.05 15.69 -22.71
C ALA A 123 -1.39 15.23 -22.42
N GLU A 124 -1.57 13.97 -22.01
CA GLU A 124 -2.87 13.35 -21.75
C GLU A 124 -3.52 13.81 -20.45
N ILE A 125 -2.72 14.33 -19.50
CA ILE A 125 -3.18 14.81 -18.19
C ILE A 125 -2.62 16.22 -17.97
N PRO A 126 -3.36 17.28 -18.28
CA PRO A 126 -2.89 18.66 -18.12
C PRO A 126 -2.38 18.94 -16.70
N GLY A 127 -1.17 19.47 -16.59
CA GLY A 127 -0.51 19.78 -15.32
C GLY A 127 0.15 18.59 -14.61
N ALA A 128 0.09 17.40 -15.19
CA ALA A 128 0.79 16.22 -14.65
C ALA A 128 2.20 16.09 -15.23
N THR A 129 3.12 15.58 -14.42
CA THR A 129 4.52 15.33 -14.76
C THR A 129 4.86 13.87 -14.44
N VAL A 130 5.61 13.21 -15.30
CA VAL A 130 6.25 11.93 -14.97
C VAL A 130 7.74 12.15 -14.67
N PHE A 131 8.19 11.56 -13.57
CA PHE A 131 9.58 11.56 -13.11
C PHE A 131 10.16 10.18 -13.40
N LYS A 132 11.21 10.13 -14.23
CA LYS A 132 11.84 8.88 -14.67
C LYS A 132 13.26 8.80 -14.16
N SER A 133 13.61 7.72 -13.44
CA SER A 133 15.00 7.50 -13.03
C SER A 133 15.93 7.42 -14.25
N SER A 134 17.18 7.86 -14.10
CA SER A 134 18.18 7.77 -15.17
C SER A 134 18.50 6.33 -15.58
N SER A 135 18.27 5.36 -14.68
CA SER A 135 18.34 3.92 -14.97
C SER A 135 17.15 3.41 -15.81
N GLY A 136 16.07 4.19 -15.92
CA GLY A 136 14.89 3.87 -16.73
C GLY A 136 13.93 2.85 -16.08
N ASN A 137 14.21 2.35 -14.89
CA ASN A 137 13.43 1.30 -14.25
C ASN A 137 12.46 1.80 -13.16
N ILE A 138 12.40 3.13 -12.92
CA ILE A 138 11.42 3.77 -12.03
C ILE A 138 10.75 4.91 -12.78
N SER A 139 9.41 4.92 -12.79
CA SER A 139 8.60 6.01 -13.35
C SER A 139 7.53 6.42 -12.34
N LEU A 140 7.57 7.66 -11.85
CA LEU A 140 6.62 8.18 -10.88
C LEU A 140 5.75 9.27 -11.53
N TYR A 141 4.45 9.06 -11.53
CA TYR A 141 3.46 9.96 -12.12
C TYR A 141 2.92 10.91 -11.05
N CYS A 142 3.18 12.20 -11.22
CA CYS A 142 2.64 13.24 -10.36
C CYS A 142 1.25 13.66 -10.84
N CYS A 143 0.23 12.98 -10.38
CA CYS A 143 -1.17 13.26 -10.68
C CYS A 143 -2.12 12.55 -9.70
N SER A 144 -3.42 12.85 -9.79
CA SER A 144 -4.42 12.05 -9.08
C SER A 144 -4.48 10.63 -9.64
N ILE A 145 -4.61 9.63 -8.75
CA ILE A 145 -4.87 8.24 -9.18
C ILE A 145 -6.11 8.14 -10.07
N PHE A 146 -7.08 9.03 -9.89
CA PHE A 146 -8.33 9.07 -10.66
C PHE A 146 -8.16 9.62 -12.08
N ASP A 147 -7.07 10.32 -12.36
CA ASP A 147 -6.71 10.81 -13.69
C ASP A 147 -5.73 9.87 -14.41
N LEU A 148 -5.05 9.01 -13.67
CA LEU A 148 -4.01 8.11 -14.18
C LEU A 148 -4.43 7.24 -15.38
N PRO A 149 -5.70 6.73 -15.47
CA PRO A 149 -6.13 5.96 -16.64
C PRO A 149 -5.96 6.67 -17.99
N ARG A 150 -5.92 8.01 -18.00
CA ARG A 150 -5.71 8.82 -19.21
C ARG A 150 -4.30 8.69 -19.78
N ALA A 151 -3.32 8.38 -18.93
CA ALA A 151 -1.91 8.26 -19.35
C ALA A 151 -1.56 6.90 -20.01
N ASN A 152 -2.49 5.94 -20.04
CA ASN A 152 -2.28 4.61 -20.63
C ASN A 152 -0.95 3.95 -20.20
N ILE A 153 -0.76 3.83 -18.91
CA ILE A 153 0.50 3.31 -18.32
C ILE A 153 0.69 1.79 -18.47
N GLY A 154 -0.28 1.10 -19.10
CA GLY A 154 -0.27 -0.35 -19.31
C GLY A 154 -0.69 -1.13 -18.07
N GLN A 155 -0.41 -2.44 -18.07
CA GLN A 155 -0.79 -3.37 -17.01
C GLN A 155 0.42 -3.83 -16.20
N PHE A 156 0.14 -4.35 -14.99
CA PHE A 156 1.14 -4.72 -14.00
C PHE A 156 1.00 -6.17 -13.54
N ASP A 157 2.16 -6.78 -13.29
CA ASP A 157 2.27 -8.13 -12.75
C ASP A 157 2.07 -8.15 -11.23
N ARG A 158 2.46 -7.05 -10.56
CA ARG A 158 2.43 -6.90 -9.10
C ARG A 158 1.89 -5.54 -8.71
N ILE A 159 1.09 -5.50 -7.65
CA ILE A 159 0.67 -4.25 -7.00
C ILE A 159 0.98 -4.35 -5.51
N TRP A 160 1.67 -3.36 -4.98
CA TRP A 160 1.87 -3.15 -3.56
C TRP A 160 1.03 -1.96 -3.09
N ASP A 161 -0.07 -2.24 -2.42
CA ASP A 161 -1.00 -1.26 -1.86
C ASP A 161 -0.86 -1.21 -0.34
N ARG A 162 -0.06 -0.28 0.12
CA ARG A 162 0.09 0.05 1.53
C ARG A 162 -0.03 1.56 1.70
N GLY A 163 -0.99 1.98 2.53
CA GLY A 163 -1.27 3.40 2.70
C GLY A 163 -2.09 4.03 1.56
N ALA A 164 -2.51 3.25 0.55
CA ALA A 164 -3.32 3.74 -0.56
C ALA A 164 -4.82 3.51 -0.33
N LEU A 165 -5.34 2.29 -0.38
CA LEU A 165 -6.78 2.06 -0.15
C LEU A 165 -7.27 2.67 1.17
N VAL A 166 -6.48 2.59 2.22
CA VAL A 166 -6.79 3.17 3.54
C VAL A 166 -6.76 4.71 3.56
N ALA A 167 -6.22 5.35 2.54
CA ALA A 167 -6.22 6.82 2.36
C ALA A 167 -7.32 7.31 1.42
N ILE A 168 -7.93 6.40 0.65
CA ILE A 168 -9.05 6.73 -0.25
C ILE A 168 -10.31 6.97 0.58
N ASN A 169 -10.96 8.10 0.33
CA ASN A 169 -12.26 8.41 0.93
C ASN A 169 -13.25 7.25 0.68
N PRO A 170 -14.05 6.84 1.66
CA PRO A 170 -14.92 5.67 1.54
C PRO A 170 -15.80 5.65 0.28
N ASP A 171 -16.37 6.80 -0.09
CA ASP A 171 -17.23 6.92 -1.28
C ASP A 171 -16.46 6.73 -2.61
N ASP A 172 -15.15 6.97 -2.61
CA ASP A 172 -14.30 6.84 -3.79
C ASP A 172 -13.67 5.45 -3.94
N ARG A 173 -13.80 4.56 -2.95
CA ARG A 173 -13.15 3.23 -2.93
C ARG A 173 -13.55 2.36 -4.11
N LYS A 174 -14.82 2.39 -4.51
CA LYS A 174 -15.28 1.62 -5.68
C LYS A 174 -14.59 2.10 -6.95
N ARG A 175 -14.51 3.42 -7.17
CA ARG A 175 -13.81 4.03 -8.32
C ARG A 175 -12.32 3.70 -8.29
N TYR A 176 -11.69 3.80 -7.12
CA TYR A 176 -10.30 3.40 -6.93
C TYR A 176 -10.08 1.94 -7.32
N THR A 177 -10.91 1.04 -6.79
CA THR A 177 -10.80 -0.40 -7.06
C THR A 177 -10.98 -0.72 -8.55
N ASP A 178 -11.92 -0.08 -9.23
CA ASP A 178 -12.12 -0.27 -10.67
C ASP A 178 -10.87 0.12 -11.47
N ILE A 179 -10.21 1.22 -11.10
CA ILE A 179 -8.95 1.64 -11.70
C ILE A 179 -7.86 0.59 -11.45
N ILE A 180 -7.67 0.18 -10.18
CA ILE A 180 -6.64 -0.81 -9.82
C ILE A 180 -6.87 -2.12 -10.57
N LEU A 181 -8.10 -2.63 -10.62
CA LEU A 181 -8.43 -3.87 -11.32
C LEU A 181 -8.17 -3.79 -12.84
N SER A 182 -8.34 -2.60 -13.44
CA SER A 182 -8.03 -2.38 -14.87
C SER A 182 -6.54 -2.44 -15.19
N LEU A 183 -5.69 -2.20 -14.19
CA LEU A 183 -4.24 -2.23 -14.31
C LEU A 183 -3.63 -3.62 -14.10
N LEU A 184 -4.43 -4.62 -13.74
CA LEU A 184 -3.94 -5.97 -13.47
C LEU A 184 -3.72 -6.76 -14.76
N ARG A 185 -2.54 -7.38 -14.90
CA ARG A 185 -2.23 -8.35 -15.95
C ARG A 185 -2.69 -9.75 -15.52
N LYS A 186 -2.97 -10.63 -16.47
CA LYS A 186 -3.22 -12.04 -16.17
C LYS A 186 -2.10 -12.66 -15.33
N GLY A 187 -2.45 -13.44 -14.30
CA GLY A 187 -1.49 -14.03 -13.37
C GLY A 187 -0.89 -13.05 -12.35
N PHE A 188 -1.53 -11.93 -12.15
CA PHE A 188 -1.11 -10.91 -11.19
C PHE A 188 -1.06 -11.44 -9.74
N ARG A 189 -0.26 -10.75 -8.92
CA ARG A 189 -0.34 -10.82 -7.46
C ARG A 189 -0.42 -9.40 -6.89
N TYR A 190 -1.42 -9.19 -6.06
CA TYR A 190 -1.66 -7.89 -5.43
C TYR A 190 -1.59 -8.08 -3.91
N LEU A 191 -0.61 -7.46 -3.27
CA LEU A 191 -0.54 -7.39 -1.82
C LEU A 191 -1.22 -6.10 -1.35
N LEU A 192 -2.20 -6.27 -0.48
CA LEU A 192 -2.99 -5.20 0.11
C LEU A 192 -2.78 -5.19 1.62
N ALA A 193 -2.22 -4.10 2.15
CA ALA A 193 -2.09 -3.85 3.58
C ALA A 193 -3.17 -2.90 4.06
N VAL A 194 -3.99 -3.33 5.03
CA VAL A 194 -5.03 -2.52 5.66
C VAL A 194 -4.88 -2.51 7.17
N LEU A 195 -5.53 -1.55 7.81
CA LEU A 195 -5.50 -1.38 9.26
C LEU A 195 -6.84 -1.75 9.88
N SER A 196 -6.78 -2.40 11.04
CA SER A 196 -7.94 -2.79 11.85
C SER A 196 -7.80 -2.20 13.24
N TYR A 197 -8.71 -1.32 13.61
CA TYR A 197 -8.78 -0.61 14.88
C TYR A 197 -10.25 -0.29 15.20
N ASP A 198 -10.54 0.34 16.33
CA ASP A 198 -11.89 0.80 16.67
C ASP A 198 -12.25 2.08 15.89
N PRO A 199 -13.09 1.99 14.82
CA PRO A 199 -13.42 3.14 13.99
C PRO A 199 -14.30 4.17 14.68
N THR A 200 -14.89 3.85 15.86
CA THR A 200 -15.66 4.80 16.65
C THR A 200 -14.77 5.81 17.35
N LYS A 201 -13.49 5.45 17.56
CA LYS A 201 -12.50 6.29 18.24
C LYS A 201 -11.64 7.11 17.29
N HIS A 202 -11.46 6.65 16.05
CA HIS A 202 -10.66 7.34 15.03
C HIS A 202 -11.35 7.31 13.67
N ALA A 203 -11.67 8.49 13.16
CA ALA A 203 -12.41 8.65 11.91
C ALA A 203 -11.55 8.43 10.64
N GLY A 204 -10.22 8.34 10.79
CA GLY A 204 -9.27 8.27 9.69
C GLY A 204 -8.94 9.65 9.07
N PRO A 205 -8.10 9.71 8.01
CA PRO A 205 -7.27 8.61 7.52
C PRO A 205 -6.08 8.29 8.45
N PRO A 206 -5.53 7.07 8.43
CA PRO A 206 -5.93 5.95 7.59
C PRO A 206 -7.31 5.45 8.00
N PHE A 207 -8.17 5.20 7.00
CA PHE A 207 -9.52 4.72 7.25
C PHE A 207 -9.55 3.23 7.58
N TYR A 208 -10.47 2.83 8.45
CA TYR A 208 -10.77 1.43 8.67
C TYR A 208 -11.38 0.80 7.41
N VAL A 209 -10.92 -0.41 7.06
CA VAL A 209 -11.43 -1.19 5.93
C VAL A 209 -11.74 -2.60 6.43
N THR A 210 -13.01 -3.00 6.40
CA THR A 210 -13.45 -4.31 6.87
C THR A 210 -13.11 -5.41 5.88
N ASP A 211 -13.03 -6.66 6.37
CA ASP A 211 -12.88 -7.85 5.51
C ASP A 211 -14.06 -8.00 4.55
N ALA A 212 -15.27 -7.64 5.01
CA ALA A 212 -16.47 -7.65 4.19
C ALA A 212 -16.37 -6.64 3.05
N GLU A 213 -15.85 -5.44 3.33
CA GLU A 213 -15.63 -4.43 2.30
C GLU A 213 -14.57 -4.86 1.27
N ILE A 214 -13.45 -5.44 1.71
CA ILE A 214 -12.44 -5.98 0.79
C ILE A 214 -13.07 -7.03 -0.14
N ARG A 215 -13.90 -7.95 0.39
CA ARG A 215 -14.61 -8.93 -0.42
C ARG A 215 -15.60 -8.29 -1.38
N ARG A 216 -16.31 -7.26 -0.94
CA ARG A 216 -17.24 -6.50 -1.79
C ARG A 216 -16.52 -5.80 -2.94
N LEU A 217 -15.38 -5.19 -2.67
CA LEU A 217 -14.59 -4.43 -3.66
C LEU A 217 -13.89 -5.33 -4.68
N PHE A 218 -13.26 -6.42 -4.23
CA PHE A 218 -12.35 -7.22 -5.04
C PHE A 218 -12.87 -8.63 -5.33
N GLY A 219 -13.80 -9.17 -4.53
CA GLY A 219 -14.16 -10.59 -4.54
C GLY A 219 -14.84 -11.08 -5.82
N THR A 220 -15.35 -10.21 -6.68
CA THR A 220 -15.89 -10.62 -7.99
C THR A 220 -14.79 -10.99 -8.99
N LYS A 221 -13.60 -10.39 -8.87
CA LYS A 221 -12.48 -10.55 -9.78
C LYS A 221 -11.30 -11.30 -9.17
N CYS A 222 -11.18 -11.29 -7.85
CA CYS A 222 -10.02 -11.81 -7.14
C CYS A 222 -10.38 -12.91 -6.15
N SER A 223 -9.50 -13.90 -6.03
CA SER A 223 -9.38 -14.75 -4.86
C SER A 223 -8.61 -13.97 -3.79
N ILE A 224 -9.09 -13.97 -2.55
CA ILE A 224 -8.58 -13.12 -1.46
C ILE A 224 -8.17 -14.03 -0.31
N SER A 225 -6.91 -13.93 0.12
CA SER A 225 -6.36 -14.68 1.26
C SER A 225 -5.68 -13.73 2.23
N CYS A 226 -6.07 -13.75 3.50
CA CYS A 226 -5.33 -13.04 4.55
C CYS A 226 -4.06 -13.84 4.86
N LEU A 227 -2.90 -13.26 4.58
CA LEU A 227 -1.60 -13.90 4.82
C LEU A 227 -1.18 -13.76 6.29
N GLU A 228 -1.41 -12.58 6.84
CA GLU A 228 -0.94 -12.26 8.19
C GLU A 228 -1.72 -11.11 8.81
N LYS A 229 -1.80 -11.13 10.14
CA LYS A 229 -2.30 -10.04 10.99
C LYS A 229 -1.28 -9.84 12.11
N VAL A 230 -0.72 -8.63 12.23
CA VAL A 230 0.28 -8.28 13.24
C VAL A 230 -0.20 -7.10 14.07
N ASP A 231 0.23 -7.07 15.33
CA ASP A 231 0.08 -5.87 16.16
C ASP A 231 0.97 -4.77 15.61
N ALA A 232 0.36 -3.63 15.29
CA ALA A 232 1.03 -2.43 14.77
C ALA A 232 0.87 -1.24 15.72
N PHE A 233 0.47 -1.49 16.99
CA PHE A 233 0.24 -0.44 17.95
C PHE A 233 1.55 0.22 18.36
N GLU A 234 1.57 1.55 18.33
CA GLU A 234 2.66 2.39 18.79
C GLU A 234 2.09 3.50 19.71
N GLU A 235 2.91 4.07 20.58
CA GLU A 235 2.51 5.15 21.50
C GLU A 235 1.81 6.32 20.80
N ARG A 236 2.23 6.65 19.58
CA ARG A 236 1.60 7.72 18.78
C ARG A 236 0.12 7.45 18.47
N HIS A 237 -0.31 6.18 18.43
CA HIS A 237 -1.71 5.83 18.17
C HIS A 237 -2.64 6.15 19.32
N LYS A 238 -2.10 6.37 20.53
CA LYS A 238 -2.90 6.87 21.68
C LYS A 238 -3.55 8.23 21.41
N HIS A 239 -2.90 9.07 20.56
CA HIS A 239 -3.48 10.35 20.14
C HIS A 239 -4.72 10.20 19.27
N TRP A 240 -4.94 9.03 18.68
CA TRP A 240 -6.18 8.69 17.95
C TRP A 240 -7.29 8.19 18.89
N GLY A 241 -7.00 8.07 20.20
CA GLY A 241 -7.93 7.53 21.18
C GLY A 241 -8.11 6.03 21.14
N ILE A 242 -7.33 5.33 20.30
CA ILE A 242 -7.34 3.87 20.16
C ILE A 242 -6.34 3.21 21.10
N ASP A 243 -6.61 1.99 21.49
CA ASP A 243 -5.82 1.14 22.39
C ASP A 243 -5.26 -0.11 21.71
N TYR A 244 -5.66 -0.33 20.46
CA TYR A 244 -5.08 -1.35 19.58
C TYR A 244 -5.14 -0.91 18.11
N ILE A 245 -4.23 -1.41 17.31
CA ILE A 245 -4.26 -1.37 15.86
C ILE A 245 -3.52 -2.58 15.30
N PHE A 246 -4.13 -3.28 14.35
CA PHE A 246 -3.50 -4.38 13.64
C PHE A 246 -3.28 -4.00 12.19
N GLU A 247 -2.13 -4.35 11.64
CA GLU A 247 -1.92 -4.38 10.20
C GLU A 247 -2.25 -5.78 9.68
N LYS A 248 -3.16 -5.85 8.70
CA LYS A 248 -3.55 -7.08 8.01
C LYS A 248 -2.99 -7.04 6.59
N LEU A 249 -2.35 -8.13 6.17
CA LEU A 249 -1.83 -8.29 4.82
C LEU A 249 -2.66 -9.32 4.06
N TYR A 250 -3.21 -8.91 2.93
CA TYR A 250 -3.96 -9.78 2.02
C TYR A 250 -3.18 -10.00 0.74
N LEU A 251 -3.24 -11.24 0.24
CA LEU A 251 -2.87 -11.58 -1.13
C LEU A 251 -4.14 -11.72 -1.96
N LEU A 252 -4.21 -10.95 -3.03
CA LEU A 252 -5.24 -11.05 -4.05
C LEU A 252 -4.61 -11.63 -5.32
N THR A 253 -5.24 -12.64 -5.89
CA THR A 253 -4.83 -13.30 -7.14
C THR A 253 -6.01 -13.43 -8.08
N GLU A 254 -5.74 -13.76 -9.34
CA GLU A 254 -6.78 -14.04 -10.33
C GLU A 254 -7.71 -15.16 -9.83
N LYS A 255 -9.02 -15.02 -10.10
CA LYS A 255 -10.04 -15.97 -9.68
C LYS A 255 -10.19 -17.11 -10.68
#